data_15c4810b81ddebc1393100b54ffc0f4c
#
_entry.id   15c4810b81ddebc1393100b54ffc0f4c
#
_cell.length_a   1.000
_cell.length_b   1.000
_cell.length_c   1.000
_cell.angle_alpha   90.00
_cell.angle_beta   90.00
_cell.angle_gamma   90.00
#
_symmetry.space_group_name_H-M   'P 1'
#
loop_
_entity.id
_entity.type
_entity.pdbx_description
1 polymer ?
#
loop_
_entity_poly.entity_id
_entity_poly.type
_entity_poly.pdbx_seq_one_letter_code
_entity_poly.pdbx_strand_id
1 'polypeptide(L)'
;YERLLLINDLVADDGSIFVHCDYRLSGRMRLVMNEVFGEDSFTNEIIWQGTAGDSSNKNKKFIKSHDSIFYFRKNNSNYIWNEVFQEMSEGGLKPYKHQDDKGRYRWTDSSNPGGKGYIYDLGIGEKMPQNGYRMPKVRALEWMKSGILKVEKDRVPTIKRYLNENGVRA
;
A
#
# COMPACT_ATOMS: atom_id res chain seq x y z
N TYR A 1 2.87 -17.23 27.11
CA TYR A 1 2.15 -18.24 26.31
C TYR A 1 0.70 -18.38 26.78
N GLU A 2 0.46 -18.77 28.02
CA GLU A 2 -0.89 -18.99 28.61
C GLU A 2 -1.84 -17.80 28.43
N ARG A 3 -1.34 -16.58 28.62
CA ARG A 3 -2.14 -15.37 28.40
C ARG A 3 -2.59 -15.20 26.95
N LEU A 4 -1.76 -15.62 25.99
CA LEU A 4 -2.12 -15.55 24.57
C LEU A 4 -3.19 -16.58 24.20
N LEU A 5 -3.14 -17.78 24.81
CA LEU A 5 -4.21 -18.78 24.68
C LEU A 5 -5.55 -18.21 25.17
N LEU A 6 -5.55 -17.64 26.38
CA LEU A 6 -6.75 -17.03 26.95
C LEU A 6 -7.26 -15.86 26.08
N ILE A 7 -6.36 -15.03 25.55
CA ILE A 7 -6.72 -13.94 24.64
C ILE A 7 -7.34 -14.50 23.37
N ASN A 8 -6.79 -15.57 22.81
CA ASN A 8 -7.36 -16.22 21.63
C ASN A 8 -8.79 -16.71 21.86
N ASP A 9 -9.08 -17.24 23.04
CA ASP A 9 -10.44 -17.68 23.42
C ASP A 9 -11.41 -16.50 23.56
N LEU A 10 -10.91 -15.35 24.03
CA LEU A 10 -11.72 -14.15 24.31
C LEU A 10 -11.93 -13.24 23.10
N VAL A 11 -11.03 -13.27 22.11
CA VAL A 11 -11.16 -12.46 20.89
C VAL A 11 -12.35 -12.92 20.09
N ALA A 12 -13.23 -12.00 19.68
CA ALA A 12 -14.39 -12.25 18.83
C ALA A 12 -13.97 -12.87 17.47
N ASP A 13 -14.85 -13.59 16.80
CA ASP A 13 -14.54 -14.27 15.53
C ASP A 13 -14.14 -13.31 14.39
N ASP A 14 -14.62 -12.06 14.41
CA ASP A 14 -14.25 -10.98 13.51
C ASP A 14 -13.14 -10.07 14.08
N GLY A 15 -12.60 -10.45 15.25
CA GLY A 15 -11.63 -9.68 16.00
C GLY A 15 -10.20 -9.79 15.50
N SER A 16 -9.38 -8.90 16.01
CA SER A 16 -7.96 -8.80 15.68
C SER A 16 -7.13 -8.58 16.93
N ILE A 17 -5.88 -8.99 16.88
CA ILE A 17 -4.92 -8.76 17.96
C ILE A 17 -3.66 -8.08 17.43
N PHE A 18 -3.17 -7.09 18.18
CA PHE A 18 -1.91 -6.40 17.94
C PHE A 18 -0.98 -6.65 19.12
N VAL A 19 0.20 -7.19 18.85
CA VAL A 19 1.21 -7.45 19.88
C VAL A 19 2.46 -6.64 19.57
N HIS A 20 2.74 -5.67 20.44
CA HIS A 20 3.93 -4.82 20.36
C HIS A 20 5.07 -5.46 21.16
N CYS A 21 6.22 -5.58 20.54
CA CYS A 21 7.43 -6.05 21.20
C CYS A 21 8.70 -5.44 20.58
N ASP A 22 9.75 -5.39 21.37
CA ASP A 22 11.05 -4.95 20.90
C ASP A 22 11.86 -6.10 20.23
N TYR A 23 12.99 -5.74 19.64
CA TYR A 23 13.87 -6.68 18.89
C TYR A 23 14.34 -7.89 19.70
N ARG A 24 14.37 -7.84 21.04
CA ARG A 24 14.81 -8.94 21.89
C ARG A 24 13.81 -10.08 21.90
N LEU A 25 12.56 -9.77 21.66
CA LEU A 25 11.45 -10.73 21.74
C LEU A 25 10.75 -10.96 20.41
N SER A 26 10.86 -10.04 19.44
CA SER A 26 10.07 -10.06 18.20
C SER A 26 10.14 -11.40 17.45
N GLY A 27 11.33 -11.95 17.23
CA GLY A 27 11.46 -13.22 16.51
C GLY A 27 10.81 -14.42 17.24
N ARG A 28 10.87 -14.45 18.57
CA ARG A 28 10.21 -15.51 19.37
C ARG A 28 8.71 -15.30 19.46
N MET A 29 8.29 -14.04 19.63
CA MET A 29 6.88 -13.68 19.72
C MET A 29 6.14 -14.07 18.45
N ARG A 30 6.71 -13.86 17.27
CA ARG A 30 6.13 -14.27 15.99
C ARG A 30 5.83 -15.78 15.96
N LEU A 31 6.76 -16.62 16.41
CA LEU A 31 6.58 -18.07 16.45
C LEU A 31 5.48 -18.48 17.44
N VAL A 32 5.50 -17.89 18.63
CA VAL A 32 4.46 -18.14 19.65
C VAL A 32 3.07 -17.70 19.14
N MET A 33 2.98 -16.57 18.47
CA MET A 33 1.73 -16.09 17.88
C MET A 33 1.23 -17.02 16.76
N ASN A 34 2.12 -17.52 15.92
CA ASN A 34 1.74 -18.50 14.90
C ASN A 34 1.20 -19.81 15.51
N GLU A 35 1.79 -20.26 16.62
CA GLU A 35 1.34 -21.46 17.32
C GLU A 35 -0.05 -21.28 17.96
N VAL A 36 -0.29 -20.11 18.55
CA VAL A 36 -1.55 -19.83 19.28
C VAL A 36 -2.69 -19.45 18.33
N PHE A 37 -2.44 -18.60 17.34
CA PHE A 37 -3.47 -18.03 16.45
C PHE A 37 -3.55 -18.71 15.09
N GLY A 38 -2.54 -19.53 14.75
CA GLY A 38 -2.37 -20.11 13.42
C GLY A 38 -1.53 -19.21 12.49
N GLU A 39 -0.73 -19.84 11.63
CA GLU A 39 0.14 -19.12 10.68
C GLU A 39 -0.65 -18.30 9.68
N ASP A 40 -1.78 -18.83 9.20
CA ASP A 40 -2.68 -18.16 8.25
C ASP A 40 -3.38 -16.94 8.83
N SER A 41 -3.46 -16.82 10.15
CA SER A 41 -4.03 -15.67 10.86
C SER A 41 -3.11 -14.45 10.85
N PHE A 42 -1.83 -14.63 10.54
CA PHE A 42 -0.90 -13.52 10.41
C PHE A 42 -1.25 -12.61 9.24
N THR A 43 -1.35 -11.33 9.52
CA THR A 43 -1.71 -10.33 8.51
C THR A 43 -0.54 -9.44 8.15
N ASN A 44 0.07 -8.78 9.15
CA ASN A 44 1.19 -7.86 8.94
C ASN A 44 2.15 -7.82 10.13
N GLU A 45 3.39 -7.46 9.85
CA GLU A 45 4.30 -6.84 10.81
C GLU A 45 4.38 -5.35 10.52
N ILE A 46 4.01 -4.54 11.50
CA ILE A 46 4.12 -3.08 11.44
C ILE A 46 5.41 -2.70 12.12
N ILE A 47 6.27 -1.99 11.41
CA ILE A 47 7.52 -1.47 11.94
C ILE A 47 7.24 -0.10 12.56
N TRP A 48 7.28 -0.04 13.89
CA TRP A 48 7.16 1.21 14.63
C TRP A 48 8.53 1.88 14.74
N GLN A 49 8.72 2.95 14.01
CA GLN A 49 9.95 3.73 14.07
C GLN A 49 10.03 4.48 15.39
N GLY A 50 11.01 4.11 16.22
CA GLY A 50 11.37 4.83 17.44
C GLY A 50 12.25 6.03 17.16
N THR A 51 12.49 6.85 18.19
CA THR A 51 13.53 7.88 18.15
C THR A 51 14.90 7.22 17.98
N ALA A 52 15.77 7.83 17.18
CA ALA A 52 17.16 7.39 17.06
C ALA A 52 17.75 7.24 18.47
N GLY A 53 18.29 6.05 18.75
CA GLY A 53 18.85 5.74 20.06
C GLY A 53 20.01 6.67 20.41
N ASP A 54 20.36 6.67 21.69
CA ASP A 54 21.43 7.48 22.26
C ASP A 54 22.73 7.39 21.47
N SER A 55 23.18 8.51 20.91
CA SER A 55 24.44 8.66 20.20
C SER A 55 25.67 8.40 21.10
N SER A 56 25.47 8.32 22.43
CA SER A 56 26.51 8.00 23.41
C SER A 56 26.91 6.52 23.45
N ASN A 57 26.24 5.67 22.66
CA ASN A 57 26.50 4.23 22.67
C ASN A 57 27.88 3.89 22.09
N LYS A 58 28.84 3.68 22.97
CA LYS A 58 30.22 3.30 22.65
C LYS A 58 30.36 1.85 22.11
N ASN A 59 29.26 1.10 22.02
CA ASN A 59 29.28 -0.26 21.50
C ASN A 59 29.35 -0.24 19.97
N LYS A 60 30.21 -1.10 19.41
CA LYS A 60 30.38 -1.30 17.96
C LYS A 60 29.18 -2.08 17.34
N LYS A 61 27.98 -1.54 17.43
CA LYS A 61 26.74 -2.13 16.86
C LYS A 61 25.82 -1.04 16.32
N PHE A 62 24.98 -1.43 15.38
CA PHE A 62 23.93 -0.54 14.88
C PHE A 62 22.95 -0.15 16.00
N ILE A 63 22.51 1.10 15.95
CA ILE A 63 21.53 1.63 16.90
C ILE A 63 20.17 1.03 16.57
N LYS A 64 19.45 0.57 17.60
CA LYS A 64 18.07 0.16 17.48
C LYS A 64 17.20 1.39 17.19
N SER A 65 16.40 1.34 16.15
CA SER A 65 15.55 2.46 15.73
C SER A 65 14.08 2.09 15.52
N HIS A 66 13.69 0.84 15.82
CA HIS A 66 12.31 0.39 15.62
C HIS A 66 11.90 -0.69 16.62
N ASP A 67 10.60 -0.85 16.77
CA ASP A 67 9.93 -1.97 17.40
C ASP A 67 9.00 -2.65 16.40
N SER A 68 8.60 -3.90 16.67
CA SER A 68 7.66 -4.65 15.84
C SER A 68 6.29 -4.71 16.50
N ILE A 69 5.24 -4.51 15.71
CA ILE A 69 3.86 -4.75 16.11
C ILE A 69 3.30 -5.82 15.18
N PHE A 70 3.05 -7.01 15.71
CA PHE A 70 2.44 -8.10 14.96
C PHE A 70 0.93 -7.96 14.95
N TYR A 71 0.35 -8.02 13.76
CA TYR A 71 -1.08 -7.98 13.54
C TYR A 71 -1.59 -9.34 13.08
N PHE A 72 -2.48 -9.93 13.86
CA PHE A 72 -3.16 -11.19 13.58
C PHE A 72 -4.67 -10.97 13.56
N ARG A 73 -5.38 -11.72 12.72
CA ARG A 73 -6.84 -11.79 12.69
C ARG A 73 -7.27 -13.14 13.21
N LYS A 74 -8.39 -13.21 13.96
CA LYS A 74 -8.93 -14.50 14.38
C LYS A 74 -9.48 -15.29 13.21
N ASN A 75 -10.10 -14.60 12.23
CA ASN A 75 -10.68 -15.21 11.04
C ASN A 75 -10.32 -14.38 9.81
N ASN A 76 -9.82 -15.03 8.76
CA ASN A 76 -9.43 -14.37 7.51
C ASN A 76 -10.61 -14.05 6.59
N SER A 77 -11.76 -14.68 6.79
CA SER A 77 -12.95 -14.51 5.94
C SER A 77 -13.94 -13.48 6.48
N ASN A 78 -13.95 -13.27 7.79
CA ASN A 78 -14.86 -12.35 8.46
C ASN A 78 -14.08 -11.49 9.45
N TYR A 79 -13.71 -10.27 9.06
CA TYR A 79 -12.98 -9.33 9.90
C TYR A 79 -13.43 -7.90 9.62
N ILE A 80 -13.36 -7.06 10.65
CA ILE A 80 -13.64 -5.64 10.53
C ILE A 80 -12.36 -4.92 10.06
N TRP A 81 -12.47 -4.23 8.92
CA TRP A 81 -11.39 -3.40 8.40
C TRP A 81 -11.87 -1.99 8.10
N ASN A 82 -11.31 -1.02 8.79
CA ASN A 82 -11.52 0.39 8.50
C ASN A 82 -10.26 0.93 7.80
N GLU A 83 -10.42 1.46 6.60
CA GLU A 83 -9.30 2.06 5.87
C GLU A 83 -8.74 3.26 6.65
N VAL A 84 -7.44 3.23 6.89
CA VAL A 84 -6.73 4.34 7.54
C VAL A 84 -6.06 5.18 6.45
N PHE A 85 -6.32 6.47 6.48
CA PHE A 85 -5.73 7.43 5.57
C PHE A 85 -4.83 8.41 6.34
N GLN A 86 -3.77 8.83 5.69
CA GLN A 86 -2.91 9.90 6.17
C GLN A 86 -2.90 11.04 5.15
N GLU A 87 -2.73 12.25 5.62
CA GLU A 87 -2.58 13.41 4.75
C GLU A 87 -1.39 13.23 3.82
N MET A 88 -1.57 13.64 2.58
CA MET A 88 -0.48 13.61 1.62
C MET A 88 0.51 14.73 1.94
N SER A 89 1.81 14.38 2.00
CA SER A 89 2.86 15.37 2.20
C SER A 89 2.86 16.44 1.08
N GLU A 90 3.38 17.63 1.37
CA GLU A 90 3.53 18.69 0.35
C GLU A 90 4.26 18.20 -0.92
N GLY A 91 5.29 17.35 -0.75
CA GLY A 91 5.99 16.72 -1.87
C GLY A 91 5.09 15.83 -2.71
N GLY A 92 4.21 15.08 -2.08
CA GLY A 92 3.20 14.22 -2.73
C GLY A 92 2.12 15.01 -3.48
N LEU A 93 1.82 16.24 -3.02
CA LEU A 93 0.85 17.12 -3.67
C LEU A 93 1.41 17.83 -4.91
N LYS A 94 2.72 18.05 -5.00
CA LYS A 94 3.36 18.78 -6.12
C LYS A 94 3.00 18.28 -7.52
N PRO A 95 2.87 16.98 -7.81
CA PRO A 95 2.50 16.50 -9.14
C PRO A 95 1.04 16.82 -9.54
N TYR A 96 0.15 17.11 -8.60
CA TYR A 96 -1.27 17.40 -8.85
C TYR A 96 -1.48 18.87 -9.21
N LYS A 97 -1.00 19.26 -10.39
CA LYS A 97 -0.95 20.66 -10.87
C LYS A 97 -2.21 21.09 -11.62
N HIS A 98 -3.06 20.15 -12.01
CA HIS A 98 -4.26 20.41 -12.78
C HIS A 98 -5.50 20.31 -11.90
N GLN A 99 -6.56 21.00 -12.32
CA GLN A 99 -7.86 20.98 -11.63
C GLN A 99 -8.98 21.02 -12.66
N ASP A 100 -10.06 20.30 -12.39
CA ASP A 100 -11.33 20.39 -13.09
C ASP A 100 -12.50 20.29 -12.09
N ASP A 101 -13.71 20.12 -12.57
CA ASP A 101 -14.94 20.00 -11.78
C ASP A 101 -14.96 18.80 -10.84
N LYS A 102 -14.13 17.77 -11.10
CA LYS A 102 -13.98 16.56 -10.27
C LYS A 102 -12.85 16.66 -9.26
N GLY A 103 -12.08 17.77 -9.23
CA GLY A 103 -11.00 18.02 -8.29
C GLY A 103 -9.63 18.12 -8.93
N ARG A 104 -8.60 18.14 -8.06
CA ARG A 104 -7.18 18.20 -8.49
C ARG A 104 -6.72 16.88 -9.07
N TYR A 105 -5.93 16.94 -10.14
CA TYR A 105 -5.41 15.74 -10.78
C TYR A 105 -4.00 15.94 -11.33
N ARG A 106 -3.37 14.82 -11.68
CA ARG A 106 -2.10 14.75 -12.42
C ARG A 106 -2.23 13.81 -13.61
N TRP A 107 -1.39 14.01 -14.60
CA TRP A 107 -1.20 13.06 -15.69
C TRP A 107 -0.12 12.06 -15.33
N THR A 108 -0.38 10.80 -15.57
CA THR A 108 0.57 9.69 -15.35
C THR A 108 0.67 8.87 -16.62
N ASP A 109 1.81 8.24 -16.84
CA ASP A 109 2.02 7.32 -17.94
C ASP A 109 1.00 6.17 -17.92
N SER A 110 0.56 5.73 -19.11
CA SER A 110 -0.37 4.61 -19.29
C SER A 110 0.32 3.24 -19.33
N SER A 111 1.64 3.18 -19.21
CA SER A 111 2.42 1.95 -19.22
C SER A 111 2.05 1.01 -18.08
N ASN A 112 2.15 -0.28 -18.34
CA ASN A 112 2.05 -1.28 -17.28
C ASN A 112 3.32 -1.22 -16.41
N PRO A 113 3.22 -1.05 -15.07
CA PRO A 113 4.38 -0.95 -14.20
C PRO A 113 5.11 -2.28 -13.98
N GLY A 114 4.47 -3.41 -14.27
CA GLY A 114 5.06 -4.74 -14.06
C GLY A 114 4.63 -5.75 -15.11
N GLY A 115 5.61 -6.45 -15.70
CA GLY A 115 5.35 -7.51 -16.66
C GLY A 115 4.81 -7.05 -18.02
N LYS A 116 4.18 -7.97 -18.75
CA LYS A 116 3.58 -7.69 -20.07
C LYS A 116 2.19 -7.07 -19.90
N GLY A 117 2.03 -5.85 -20.40
CA GLY A 117 0.74 -5.17 -20.53
C GLY A 117 -0.01 -5.56 -21.82
N TYR A 118 -1.10 -4.86 -22.08
CA TYR A 118 -1.87 -5.03 -23.31
C TYR A 118 -1.18 -4.33 -24.48
N ILE A 119 -1.10 -5.03 -25.62
CA ILE A 119 -0.51 -4.52 -26.86
C ILE A 119 -1.62 -4.26 -27.86
N TYR A 120 -1.82 -3.00 -28.22
CA TYR A 120 -2.80 -2.58 -29.22
C TYR A 120 -2.51 -1.15 -29.70
N ASP A 121 -2.99 -0.81 -30.87
CA ASP A 121 -2.95 0.53 -31.47
C ASP A 121 -4.30 1.23 -31.24
N LEU A 122 -4.27 2.51 -30.86
CA LEU A 122 -5.46 3.36 -30.70
C LEU A 122 -5.84 4.06 -32.00
N GLY A 123 -4.97 4.03 -33.02
CA GLY A 123 -5.23 4.56 -34.36
C GLY A 123 -4.96 6.06 -34.51
N ILE A 124 -4.21 6.68 -33.59
CA ILE A 124 -3.88 8.13 -33.62
C ILE A 124 -2.40 8.34 -33.97
N GLY A 125 -1.60 7.26 -34.04
CA GLY A 125 -0.15 7.32 -34.24
C GLY A 125 0.59 7.66 -32.95
N GLU A 126 0.07 7.23 -31.85
CA GLU A 126 0.67 7.36 -30.53
C GLU A 126 1.89 6.44 -30.39
N LYS A 127 2.80 6.79 -29.48
CA LYS A 127 3.90 5.90 -29.11
C LYS A 127 3.41 4.85 -28.13
N MET A 128 3.58 3.58 -28.50
CA MET A 128 3.23 2.47 -27.61
C MET A 128 4.09 2.49 -26.35
N PRO A 129 3.49 2.28 -25.16
CA PRO A 129 4.24 2.10 -23.92
C PRO A 129 5.21 0.90 -24.00
N GLN A 130 6.40 1.03 -23.45
CA GLN A 130 7.45 0.00 -23.53
C GLN A 130 6.98 -1.39 -23.03
N ASN A 131 6.20 -1.42 -21.97
CA ASN A 131 5.64 -2.66 -21.37
C ASN A 131 4.18 -2.91 -21.77
N GLY A 132 3.68 -2.22 -22.81
CA GLY A 132 2.27 -2.24 -23.16
C GLY A 132 1.40 -1.40 -22.21
N TYR A 133 0.12 -1.34 -22.51
CA TYR A 133 -0.86 -0.59 -21.71
C TYR A 133 -1.28 -1.33 -20.44
N ARG A 134 -1.58 -0.58 -19.37
CA ARG A 134 -2.09 -1.15 -18.12
C ARG A 134 -3.58 -1.53 -18.15
N MET A 135 -4.28 -1.21 -19.23
CA MET A 135 -5.71 -1.50 -19.40
C MET A 135 -6.00 -2.12 -20.77
N PRO A 136 -7.08 -2.91 -20.93
CA PRO A 136 -7.52 -3.44 -22.22
C PRO A 136 -8.02 -2.31 -23.14
N LYS A 137 -7.99 -2.55 -24.46
CA LYS A 137 -8.35 -1.58 -25.51
C LYS A 137 -9.75 -0.98 -25.32
N VAL A 138 -10.74 -1.79 -24.95
CA VAL A 138 -12.12 -1.34 -24.71
C VAL A 138 -12.15 -0.21 -23.67
N ARG A 139 -11.51 -0.43 -22.52
CA ARG A 139 -11.40 0.59 -21.47
C ARG A 139 -10.61 1.83 -21.90
N ALA A 140 -9.56 1.65 -22.70
CA ALA A 140 -8.79 2.78 -23.24
C ALA A 140 -9.66 3.67 -24.12
N LEU A 141 -10.49 3.10 -25.00
CA LEU A 141 -11.41 3.87 -25.84
C LEU A 141 -12.49 4.60 -25.04
N GLU A 142 -13.02 3.98 -23.98
CA GLU A 142 -13.96 4.62 -23.03
C GLU A 142 -13.28 5.81 -22.32
N TRP A 143 -12.06 5.64 -21.87
CA TRP A 143 -11.30 6.67 -21.17
C TRP A 143 -10.86 7.82 -22.10
N MET A 144 -10.64 7.55 -23.38
CA MET A 144 -10.44 8.60 -24.38
C MET A 144 -11.70 9.48 -24.52
N LYS A 145 -12.87 8.85 -24.66
CA LYS A 145 -14.16 9.57 -24.78
C LYS A 145 -14.49 10.39 -23.53
N SER A 146 -14.14 9.91 -22.34
CA SER A 146 -14.39 10.60 -21.07
C SER A 146 -13.28 11.57 -20.65
N GLY A 147 -12.24 11.75 -21.48
CA GLY A 147 -11.12 12.64 -21.17
C GLY A 147 -10.20 12.16 -20.03
N ILE A 148 -10.31 10.89 -19.63
CA ILE A 148 -9.42 10.26 -18.65
C ILE A 148 -8.10 9.83 -19.29
N LEU A 149 -8.13 9.33 -20.53
CA LEU A 149 -6.95 9.00 -21.33
C LEU A 149 -6.71 10.09 -22.35
N LYS A 150 -5.54 10.74 -22.28
CA LYS A 150 -5.06 11.71 -23.26
C LYS A 150 -4.10 10.99 -24.20
N VAL A 151 -4.40 11.05 -25.50
CA VAL A 151 -3.61 10.45 -26.57
C VAL A 151 -3.15 11.56 -27.50
N GLU A 152 -1.85 11.61 -27.77
CA GLU A 152 -1.21 12.56 -28.69
C GLU A 152 -0.29 11.79 -29.64
N LYS A 153 -0.18 12.28 -30.87
CA LYS A 153 0.72 11.68 -31.85
C LYS A 153 2.17 11.69 -31.35
N ASP A 154 2.91 10.63 -31.62
CA ASP A 154 4.31 10.41 -31.25
C ASP A 154 4.61 10.47 -29.74
N ARG A 155 3.57 10.39 -28.88
CA ARG A 155 3.70 10.37 -27.41
C ARG A 155 3.03 9.17 -26.80
N VAL A 156 3.59 8.73 -25.68
CA VAL A 156 2.94 7.70 -24.85
C VAL A 156 1.68 8.30 -24.23
N PRO A 157 0.52 7.65 -24.39
CA PRO A 157 -0.72 8.14 -23.79
C PRO A 157 -0.62 8.29 -22.28
N THR A 158 -1.29 9.29 -21.73
CA THR A 158 -1.29 9.61 -20.30
C THR A 158 -2.69 9.47 -19.70
N ILE A 159 -2.74 9.05 -18.43
CA ILE A 159 -3.97 8.82 -17.70
C ILE A 159 -4.13 9.92 -16.65
N LYS A 160 -5.33 10.49 -16.60
CA LYS A 160 -5.74 11.42 -15.55
C LYS A 160 -5.91 10.67 -14.22
N ARG A 161 -5.19 11.10 -13.19
CA ARG A 161 -5.28 10.56 -11.83
C ARG A 161 -5.67 11.68 -10.88
N TYR A 162 -6.87 11.57 -10.32
CA TYR A 162 -7.37 12.52 -9.32
C TYR A 162 -6.66 12.32 -7.99
N LEU A 163 -6.52 13.41 -7.27
CA LEU A 163 -6.11 13.41 -5.87
C LEU A 163 -7.23 12.72 -5.06
N ASN A 164 -6.86 11.76 -4.24
CA ASN A 164 -7.80 11.21 -3.29
C ASN A 164 -7.96 12.22 -2.14
N GLU A 165 -9.16 12.76 -1.95
CA GLU A 165 -9.46 13.73 -0.90
C GLU A 165 -9.25 13.17 0.51
N ASN A 166 -9.40 11.85 0.68
CA ASN A 166 -9.14 11.17 1.95
C ASN A 166 -7.64 10.98 2.23
N GLY A 167 -6.75 11.37 1.30
CA GLY A 167 -5.32 11.20 1.46
C GLY A 167 -4.77 9.90 0.85
N VAL A 168 -3.65 9.43 1.39
CA VAL A 168 -2.99 8.19 0.98
C VAL A 168 -3.33 7.10 1.99
N ARG A 169 -3.61 5.89 1.51
CA ARG A 169 -3.77 4.74 2.42
C ARG A 169 -2.50 4.54 3.22
N ALA A 170 -2.64 4.44 4.53
CA ALA A 170 -1.55 4.18 5.46
C ALA A 170 -1.07 2.73 5.38
#